data_8e043093dc04546cfc30f52a73f898d7
#
_entry.id   8e043093dc04546cfc30f52a73f898d7
#
_cell.length_a   1.000
_cell.length_b   1.000
_cell.length_c   1.000
_cell.angle_alpha   90.00
_cell.angle_beta   90.00
_cell.angle_gamma   90.00
#
_symmetry.space_group_name_H-M   'P 1'
#
loop_
_entity.id
_entity.type
_entity.pdbx_description
1 polymer ?
#
loop_
_entity_poly.entity_id
_entity_poly.type
_entity_poly.pdbx_seq_one_letter_code
_entity_poly.pdbx_strand_id
1 'polypeptide(L)'
;MLDNTGQVLRTIGKHGSGDGEFNFPTELRLRNGLLAVVDAMNFRVQIFDSGDRLVGKIGKMGDSSGQMYRPKGIAIDSEDHIYLVEGLWGVVQVFDREGQLLYTFGQRGTRLGDFQLPAGLFIDNSDGVYVVDSYNRRVQVFQYHGLRAQAEGAKP
;
A
#
# COMPACT_ATOMS: atom_id res chain seq x y z
N MET A 1 -14.72 6.29 -12.65
CA MET A 1 -15.70 5.23 -13.01
C MET A 1 -16.46 5.71 -14.24
N LEU A 2 -16.67 4.86 -15.21
CA LEU A 2 -17.41 5.20 -16.43
C LEU A 2 -18.70 4.39 -16.47
N ASP A 3 -19.74 4.95 -17.11
CA ASP A 3 -20.95 4.20 -17.44
C ASP A 3 -20.77 3.34 -18.70
N ASN A 4 -21.82 2.66 -19.13
CA ASN A 4 -21.82 1.79 -20.33
C ASN A 4 -21.57 2.57 -21.64
N THR A 5 -21.63 3.89 -21.62
CA THR A 5 -21.39 4.77 -22.78
C THR A 5 -19.98 5.39 -22.74
N GLY A 6 -19.20 5.12 -21.70
CA GLY A 6 -17.88 5.68 -21.49
C GLY A 6 -17.87 7.07 -20.85
N GLN A 7 -18.99 7.52 -20.30
CA GLN A 7 -19.05 8.80 -19.59
C GLN A 7 -18.47 8.67 -18.19
N VAL A 8 -17.80 9.74 -17.74
CA VAL A 8 -17.26 9.84 -16.37
C VAL A 8 -18.43 9.98 -15.39
N LEU A 9 -18.59 9.00 -14.50
CA LEU A 9 -19.64 9.03 -13.47
C LEU A 9 -19.31 10.00 -12.36
N ARG A 10 -18.05 10.07 -11.94
CA ARG A 10 -17.58 10.97 -10.89
C ARG A 10 -16.07 11.12 -10.91
N THR A 11 -15.59 12.19 -10.29
CA THR A 11 -14.18 12.47 -10.06
C THR A 11 -13.94 12.65 -8.57
N ILE A 12 -12.83 12.07 -8.05
CA ILE A 12 -12.40 12.22 -6.66
C ILE A 12 -11.12 13.05 -6.67
N GLY A 13 -11.13 14.14 -5.90
CA GLY A 13 -9.97 15.00 -5.71
C GLY A 13 -9.75 16.03 -6.82
N LYS A 14 -8.74 16.85 -6.58
CA LYS A 14 -8.19 17.89 -7.47
C LYS A 14 -6.70 18.05 -7.16
N HIS A 15 -5.99 18.83 -7.95
CA HIS A 15 -4.58 19.14 -7.70
C HIS A 15 -4.41 19.94 -6.40
N GLY A 16 -3.45 19.52 -5.56
CA GLY A 16 -3.07 20.21 -4.34
C GLY A 16 -2.43 19.30 -3.29
N SER A 17 -2.26 19.82 -2.08
CA SER A 17 -1.66 19.12 -0.93
C SER A 17 -2.59 18.99 0.28
N GLY A 18 -3.78 19.58 0.21
CA GLY A 18 -4.82 19.47 1.25
C GLY A 18 -5.47 18.09 1.30
N ASP A 19 -6.40 17.92 2.21
CA ASP A 19 -7.19 16.71 2.36
C ASP A 19 -8.10 16.52 1.14
N GLY A 20 -8.07 15.32 0.54
CA GLY A 20 -8.78 15.03 -0.70
C GLY A 20 -8.18 15.68 -1.95
N GLU A 21 -7.05 16.37 -1.84
CA GLU A 21 -6.27 16.86 -2.96
C GLU A 21 -5.09 15.94 -3.26
N PHE A 22 -4.61 15.91 -4.51
CA PHE A 22 -3.53 15.04 -4.95
C PHE A 22 -2.42 15.80 -5.67
N ASN A 23 -1.19 15.32 -5.49
CA ASN A 23 -0.05 15.71 -6.28
C ASN A 23 0.64 14.46 -6.83
N PHE A 24 0.41 14.18 -8.11
CA PHE A 24 0.91 13.02 -8.82
C PHE A 24 0.46 11.66 -8.19
N PRO A 25 -0.86 11.38 -8.13
CA PRO A 25 -1.33 10.07 -7.68
C PRO A 25 -0.89 8.99 -8.68
N THR A 26 -0.31 7.88 -8.18
CA THR A 26 0.34 6.88 -9.02
C THR A 26 -0.31 5.51 -8.98
N GLU A 27 -0.92 5.15 -7.87
CA GLU A 27 -1.46 3.82 -7.66
C GLU A 27 -2.68 3.90 -6.75
N LEU A 28 -3.61 2.98 -6.89
CA LEU A 28 -4.77 2.86 -6.02
C LEU A 28 -5.19 1.41 -5.80
N ARG A 29 -5.85 1.14 -4.68
CA ARG A 29 -6.52 -0.13 -4.40
C ARG A 29 -7.89 0.11 -3.78
N LEU A 30 -8.83 -0.68 -4.25
CA LEU A 30 -10.18 -0.73 -3.68
C LEU A 30 -10.39 -2.13 -3.12
N ARG A 31 -10.64 -2.23 -1.82
CA ARG A 31 -11.02 -3.48 -1.13
C ARG A 31 -11.89 -3.15 0.07
N ASN A 32 -12.88 -3.98 0.34
CA ASN A 32 -13.78 -3.85 1.50
C ASN A 32 -14.44 -2.46 1.64
N GLY A 33 -14.69 -1.78 0.51
CA GLY A 33 -15.24 -0.42 0.51
C GLY A 33 -14.24 0.71 0.83
N LEU A 34 -12.95 0.37 1.03
CA LEU A 34 -11.88 1.34 1.21
C LEU A 34 -11.13 1.56 -0.10
N LEU A 35 -11.00 2.81 -0.51
CA LEU A 35 -10.17 3.24 -1.63
C LEU A 35 -8.89 3.89 -1.06
N ALA A 36 -7.77 3.19 -1.16
CA ALA A 36 -6.47 3.75 -0.80
C ALA A 36 -5.75 4.27 -2.05
N VAL A 37 -5.25 5.50 -2.02
CA VAL A 37 -4.59 6.18 -3.14
C VAL A 37 -3.20 6.64 -2.74
N VAL A 38 -2.17 6.22 -3.47
CA VAL A 38 -0.80 6.71 -3.32
C VAL A 38 -0.68 8.10 -3.93
N ASP A 39 -0.52 9.10 -3.09
CA ASP A 39 -0.33 10.50 -3.44
C ASP A 39 1.17 10.81 -3.40
N ALA A 40 1.89 10.39 -4.47
CA ALA A 40 3.33 10.16 -4.45
C ALA A 40 4.15 11.41 -4.15
N MET A 41 3.80 12.56 -4.75
CA MET A 41 4.54 13.82 -4.54
C MET A 41 4.12 14.57 -3.28
N ASN A 42 3.07 14.11 -2.60
CA ASN A 42 2.72 14.53 -1.24
C ASN A 42 3.21 13.54 -0.17
N PHE A 43 3.95 12.47 -0.57
CA PHE A 43 4.58 11.49 0.32
C PHE A 43 3.59 10.84 1.29
N ARG A 44 2.39 10.50 0.79
CA ARG A 44 1.31 9.96 1.61
C ARG A 44 0.43 8.98 0.84
N VAL A 45 -0.35 8.22 1.59
CA VAL A 45 -1.54 7.53 1.10
C VAL A 45 -2.77 8.21 1.70
N GLN A 46 -3.78 8.43 0.89
CA GLN A 46 -5.09 8.87 1.34
C GLN A 46 -6.09 7.73 1.23
N ILE A 47 -6.93 7.55 2.26
CA ILE A 47 -7.92 6.47 2.35
C ILE A 47 -9.31 7.08 2.36
N PHE A 48 -10.14 6.62 1.45
CA PHE A 48 -11.52 7.08 1.30
C PHE A 48 -12.48 5.92 1.54
N ASP A 49 -13.65 6.23 2.09
CA ASP A 49 -14.75 5.27 2.21
C ASP A 49 -15.56 5.16 0.90
N SER A 50 -16.57 4.31 0.89
CA SER A 50 -17.47 4.12 -0.27
C SER A 50 -18.28 5.36 -0.66
N GLY A 51 -18.36 6.36 0.21
CA GLY A 51 -18.98 7.66 -0.04
C GLY A 51 -17.99 8.74 -0.47
N ASP A 52 -16.76 8.36 -0.84
CA ASP A 52 -15.66 9.26 -1.23
C ASP A 52 -15.22 10.23 -0.12
N ARG A 53 -15.51 9.92 1.15
CA ARG A 53 -15.06 10.71 2.29
C ARG A 53 -13.67 10.25 2.71
N LEU A 54 -12.77 11.19 2.94
CA LEU A 54 -11.45 10.88 3.50
C LEU A 54 -11.61 10.36 4.93
N VAL A 55 -11.16 9.14 5.17
CA VAL A 55 -11.25 8.46 6.47
C VAL A 55 -9.90 8.16 7.09
N GLY A 56 -8.80 8.30 6.33
CA GLY A 56 -7.46 8.07 6.84
C GLY A 56 -6.37 8.68 5.97
N LYS A 57 -5.22 8.93 6.59
CA LYS A 57 -3.98 9.35 5.92
C LYS A 57 -2.80 8.62 6.52
N ILE A 58 -1.91 8.13 5.66
CA ILE A 58 -0.72 7.40 6.05
C ILE A 58 0.50 8.08 5.45
N GLY A 59 1.56 8.20 6.25
CA GLY A 59 2.87 8.64 5.81
C GLY A 59 3.07 10.15 5.86
N LYS A 60 4.31 10.48 5.75
CA LYS A 60 4.87 11.83 5.58
C LYS A 60 6.24 11.69 4.93
N MET A 61 6.75 12.75 4.35
CA MET A 61 8.09 12.76 3.76
C MET A 61 9.16 12.39 4.80
N GLY A 62 10.06 11.49 4.41
CA GLY A 62 11.23 11.13 5.22
C GLY A 62 11.80 9.76 4.89
N ASP A 63 12.82 9.37 5.66
CA ASP A 63 13.64 8.17 5.48
C ASP A 63 13.53 7.15 6.63
N SER A 64 12.71 7.43 7.61
CA SER A 64 12.49 6.55 8.77
C SER A 64 11.25 5.68 8.57
N SER A 65 11.12 4.64 9.37
CA SER A 65 9.95 3.76 9.38
C SER A 65 8.66 4.55 9.54
N GLY A 66 7.65 4.23 8.75
CA GLY A 66 6.38 4.98 8.69
C GLY A 66 6.45 6.26 7.86
N GLN A 67 7.61 6.62 7.33
CA GLN A 67 7.79 7.74 6.41
C GLN A 67 7.91 7.23 4.96
N MET A 68 7.75 8.13 4.01
CA MET A 68 7.76 7.82 2.58
C MET A 68 8.69 8.76 1.83
N TYR A 69 9.42 8.21 0.88
CA TYR A 69 10.22 9.00 -0.04
C TYR A 69 9.86 8.70 -1.50
N ARG A 70 9.68 7.43 -1.81
CA ARG A 70 9.29 6.97 -3.15
C ARG A 70 8.23 5.87 -3.08
N PRO A 71 7.03 6.19 -2.56
CA PRO A 71 5.96 5.23 -2.48
C PRO A 71 5.55 4.76 -3.88
N LYS A 72 5.28 3.46 -4.03
CA LYS A 72 4.97 2.80 -5.30
C LYS A 72 3.69 1.97 -5.18
N GLY A 73 3.83 0.66 -5.23
CA GLY A 73 2.71 -0.26 -5.17
C GLY A 73 1.98 -0.25 -3.84
N ILE A 74 0.68 -0.40 -3.87
CA ILE A 74 -0.18 -0.48 -2.69
C ILE A 74 -1.13 -1.68 -2.80
N ALA A 75 -1.39 -2.35 -1.68
CA ALA A 75 -2.40 -3.40 -1.56
C ALA A 75 -3.06 -3.35 -0.18
N ILE A 76 -4.21 -4.03 -0.05
CA ILE A 76 -4.98 -4.14 1.19
C ILE A 76 -5.24 -5.62 1.42
N ASP A 77 -5.01 -6.14 2.64
CA ASP A 77 -5.29 -7.52 3.01
C ASP A 77 -6.75 -7.73 3.50
N SER A 78 -7.07 -8.93 3.97
CA SER A 78 -8.41 -9.26 4.45
C SER A 78 -8.77 -8.61 5.79
N GLU A 79 -7.78 -8.13 6.55
CA GLU A 79 -7.94 -7.46 7.85
C GLU A 79 -7.86 -5.92 7.71
N ASP A 80 -7.90 -5.40 6.45
CA ASP A 80 -7.79 -3.98 6.11
C ASP A 80 -6.43 -3.34 6.41
N HIS A 81 -5.38 -4.14 6.57
CA HIS A 81 -4.03 -3.60 6.64
C HIS A 81 -3.57 -3.10 5.27
N ILE A 82 -2.87 -1.99 5.25
CA ILE A 82 -2.42 -1.31 4.05
C ILE A 82 -0.93 -1.55 3.87
N TYR A 83 -0.60 -2.28 2.81
CA TYR A 83 0.76 -2.60 2.42
C TYR A 83 1.24 -1.58 1.39
N LEU A 84 2.39 -1.00 1.61
CA LEU A 84 2.99 0.01 0.74
C LEU A 84 4.43 -0.34 0.42
N VAL A 85 4.75 -0.41 -0.86
CA VAL A 85 6.13 -0.54 -1.35
C VAL A 85 6.83 0.82 -1.27
N GLU A 86 7.95 0.87 -0.57
CA GLU A 86 8.89 1.98 -0.62
C GLU A 86 10.05 1.61 -1.56
N GLY A 87 9.97 2.12 -2.78
CA GLY A 87 10.84 1.67 -3.88
C GLY A 87 12.32 2.01 -3.68
N LEU A 88 12.65 3.12 -3.03
CA LEU A 88 14.04 3.53 -2.83
C LEU A 88 14.74 2.69 -1.75
N TRP A 89 14.02 2.41 -0.67
CA TRP A 89 14.57 1.67 0.48
C TRP A 89 14.51 0.15 0.30
N GLY A 90 13.72 -0.32 -0.68
CA GLY A 90 13.57 -1.75 -0.93
C GLY A 90 12.81 -2.46 0.19
N VAL A 91 11.77 -1.84 0.71
CA VAL A 91 10.96 -2.38 1.81
C VAL A 91 9.47 -2.33 1.46
N VAL A 92 8.70 -3.17 2.15
CA VAL A 92 7.25 -3.07 2.23
C VAL A 92 6.90 -2.66 3.67
N GLN A 93 6.17 -1.56 3.81
CA GLN A 93 5.65 -1.09 5.07
C GLN A 93 4.17 -1.48 5.19
N VAL A 94 3.75 -1.92 6.36
CA VAL A 94 2.38 -2.36 6.63
C VAL A 94 1.79 -1.49 7.74
N PHE A 95 0.63 -0.92 7.46
CA PHE A 95 -0.07 0.00 8.34
C PHE A 95 -1.47 -0.51 8.64
N ASP A 96 -2.00 -0.13 9.79
CA ASP A 96 -3.44 -0.20 10.01
C ASP A 96 -4.18 0.93 9.25
N ARG A 97 -5.51 0.92 9.30
CA ARG A 97 -6.34 1.95 8.64
C ARG A 97 -6.23 3.33 9.28
N GLU A 98 -5.80 3.41 10.52
CA GLU A 98 -5.55 4.65 11.28
C GLU A 98 -4.20 5.28 10.91
N GLY A 99 -3.36 4.54 10.14
CA GLY A 99 -2.05 4.99 9.67
C GLY A 99 -0.90 4.69 10.63
N GLN A 100 -1.13 3.84 11.63
CA GLN A 100 -0.06 3.35 12.49
C GLN A 100 0.74 2.28 11.76
N LEU A 101 2.07 2.41 11.76
CA LEU A 101 2.95 1.37 11.22
C LEU A 101 2.91 0.14 12.14
N LEU A 102 2.52 -0.99 11.57
CA LEU A 102 2.49 -2.29 12.25
C LEU A 102 3.82 -2.99 12.16
N TYR A 103 4.36 -3.12 10.95
CA TYR A 103 5.67 -3.73 10.69
C TYR A 103 6.21 -3.35 9.31
N THR A 104 7.48 -3.72 9.10
CA THR A 104 8.16 -3.54 7.81
C THR A 104 8.91 -4.83 7.49
N PHE A 105 8.89 -5.24 6.23
CA PHE A 105 9.67 -6.38 5.77
C PHE A 105 10.42 -6.07 4.49
N GLY A 106 11.46 -6.89 4.22
CA GLY A 106 12.41 -6.63 3.15
C GLY A 106 13.50 -5.64 3.57
N GLN A 107 14.49 -5.56 2.73
CA GLN A 107 15.59 -4.60 2.78
C GLN A 107 16.18 -4.49 1.37
N ARG A 108 17.00 -3.48 1.13
CA ARG A 108 17.69 -3.36 -0.15
C ARG A 108 18.70 -4.49 -0.35
N GLY A 109 18.54 -5.27 -1.44
CA GLY A 109 19.46 -6.37 -1.75
C GLY A 109 18.96 -7.31 -2.84
N THR A 110 19.66 -8.43 -3.00
CA THR A 110 19.41 -9.43 -4.06
C THR A 110 19.01 -10.80 -3.53
N ARG A 111 19.10 -11.04 -2.22
CA ARG A 111 18.76 -12.32 -1.59
C ARG A 111 17.23 -12.55 -1.62
N LEU A 112 16.80 -13.73 -1.28
CA LEU A 112 15.39 -13.98 -1.00
C LEU A 112 14.94 -13.14 0.21
N GLY A 113 13.81 -12.45 0.08
CA GLY A 113 13.33 -11.50 1.08
C GLY A 113 13.89 -10.08 0.95
N ASP A 114 15.00 -9.88 0.22
CA ASP A 114 15.49 -8.55 -0.12
C ASP A 114 14.81 -8.04 -1.40
N PHE A 115 14.76 -6.72 -1.59
CA PHE A 115 14.19 -6.09 -2.79
C PHE A 115 15.16 -5.07 -3.39
N GLN A 116 15.11 -4.92 -4.72
CA GLN A 116 15.84 -3.89 -5.42
C GLN A 116 14.89 -3.12 -6.34
N LEU A 117 14.62 -1.86 -6.00
CA LEU A 117 13.63 -1.00 -6.63
C LEU A 117 12.29 -1.72 -6.87
N PRO A 118 11.68 -2.28 -5.82
CA PRO A 118 10.37 -2.90 -5.96
C PRO A 118 9.35 -1.85 -6.41
N ALA A 119 8.35 -2.26 -7.20
CA ALA A 119 7.40 -1.35 -7.81
C ALA A 119 5.94 -1.74 -7.57
N GLY A 120 5.55 -2.95 -7.91
CA GLY A 120 4.18 -3.42 -7.84
C GLY A 120 3.92 -4.24 -6.58
N LEU A 121 2.68 -4.19 -6.12
CA LEU A 121 2.19 -4.98 -4.98
C LEU A 121 0.78 -5.47 -5.27
N PHE A 122 0.52 -6.73 -4.95
CA PHE A 122 -0.81 -7.32 -5.04
C PHE A 122 -1.02 -8.28 -3.87
N ILE A 123 -2.23 -8.32 -3.34
CA ILE A 123 -2.64 -9.29 -2.33
C ILE A 123 -3.86 -10.03 -2.84
N ASP A 124 -3.80 -11.36 -2.85
CA ASP A 124 -4.90 -12.21 -3.29
C ASP A 124 -5.95 -12.44 -2.18
N ASN A 125 -6.97 -13.23 -2.49
CA ASN A 125 -8.05 -13.51 -1.54
C ASN A 125 -7.65 -14.44 -0.39
N SER A 126 -6.48 -15.05 -0.48
CA SER A 126 -5.89 -15.91 0.56
C SER A 126 -4.78 -15.20 1.34
N ASP A 127 -4.68 -13.88 1.18
CA ASP A 127 -3.63 -13.03 1.75
C ASP A 127 -2.20 -13.42 1.34
N GLY A 128 -2.07 -14.01 0.15
CA GLY A 128 -0.80 -14.15 -0.53
C GLY A 128 -0.32 -12.78 -1.03
N VAL A 129 0.84 -12.33 -0.59
CA VAL A 129 1.42 -11.01 -0.88
C VAL A 129 2.45 -11.14 -1.99
N TYR A 130 2.17 -10.57 -3.16
CA TYR A 130 3.02 -10.61 -4.36
C TYR A 130 3.73 -9.28 -4.52
N VAL A 131 5.06 -9.28 -4.50
CA VAL A 131 5.89 -8.09 -4.65
C VAL A 131 6.69 -8.17 -5.95
N VAL A 132 6.50 -7.19 -6.83
CA VAL A 132 7.30 -7.07 -8.06
C VAL A 132 8.65 -6.45 -7.71
N ASP A 133 9.69 -7.29 -7.67
CA ASP A 133 11.07 -6.93 -7.35
C ASP A 133 11.80 -6.59 -8.66
N SER A 134 11.58 -5.38 -9.16
CA SER A 134 11.80 -4.99 -10.55
C SER A 134 13.25 -5.15 -11.01
N TYR A 135 14.21 -4.65 -10.23
CA TYR A 135 15.63 -4.74 -10.60
C TYR A 135 16.21 -6.14 -10.45
N ASN A 136 15.66 -6.95 -9.54
CA ASN A 136 16.02 -8.35 -9.41
C ASN A 136 15.28 -9.24 -10.42
N ARG A 137 14.42 -8.69 -11.29
CA ARG A 137 13.72 -9.38 -12.38
C ARG A 137 12.90 -10.57 -11.91
N ARG A 138 12.22 -10.42 -10.76
CA ARG A 138 11.43 -11.49 -10.15
C ARG A 138 10.17 -10.94 -9.48
N VAL A 139 9.24 -11.84 -9.19
CA VAL A 139 8.15 -11.63 -8.24
C VAL A 139 8.44 -12.49 -7.03
N GLN A 140 8.35 -11.93 -5.84
CA GLN A 140 8.44 -12.68 -4.60
C GLN A 140 7.05 -12.77 -3.98
N VAL A 141 6.71 -13.95 -3.44
CA VAL A 141 5.43 -14.24 -2.82
C VAL A 141 5.65 -14.51 -1.34
N PHE A 142 4.90 -13.84 -0.50
CA PHE A 142 4.88 -13.99 0.95
C PHE A 142 3.47 -14.38 1.37
N GLN A 143 3.33 -15.07 2.48
CA GLN A 143 2.05 -15.43 3.05
C GLN A 143 1.84 -14.67 4.36
N TYR A 144 0.76 -13.90 4.44
CA TYR A 144 0.29 -13.36 5.70
C TYR A 144 -0.57 -14.40 6.41
N HIS A 145 -0.26 -14.70 7.65
CA HIS A 145 -0.95 -15.72 8.44
C HIS A 145 -1.94 -15.15 9.46
N GLY A 146 -2.17 -13.84 9.47
CA GLY A 146 -3.01 -13.16 10.44
C GLY A 146 -2.42 -13.17 11.88
N LEU A 147 -2.95 -12.30 12.72
CA LEU A 147 -2.54 -12.26 14.14
C LEU A 147 -3.01 -13.50 14.92
N ARG A 148 -4.04 -14.21 14.44
CA ARG A 148 -4.59 -15.42 15.10
C ARG A 148 -3.69 -16.64 14.97
N ALA A 149 -2.97 -16.80 13.86
CA ALA A 149 -2.09 -17.96 13.64
C ALA A 149 -0.84 -17.93 14.55
N GLN A 150 -0.43 -16.77 15.04
CA GLN A 150 0.69 -16.66 15.98
C GLN A 150 0.35 -17.19 17.40
N ALA A 151 -0.92 -17.20 17.76
CA ALA A 151 -1.37 -17.71 19.07
C ALA A 151 -1.45 -19.25 19.12
N GLU A 152 -1.59 -19.92 17.98
CA GLU A 152 -1.65 -21.40 17.91
C GLU A 152 -0.30 -22.07 17.76
N GLY A 153 0.72 -21.37 17.24
CA GLY A 153 2.09 -21.86 17.08
C GLY A 153 2.97 -21.77 18.34
N ALA A 154 2.51 -21.12 19.39
CA ALA A 154 3.22 -20.93 20.66
C ALA A 154 2.70 -21.86 21.78
N LYS A 155 2.48 -23.13 21.48
CA LYS A 155 2.36 -24.14 22.54
C LYS A 155 3.70 -24.86 22.71
N PRO A 156 4.21 -24.94 23.96
CA PRO A 156 5.49 -25.57 24.28
C PRO A 156 5.50 -27.06 24.01
#